data_46a01023fa94bc58edccd412e3d4197e
#
_entry.id   46a01023fa94bc58edccd412e3d4197e
#
_cell.length_a   1.000
_cell.length_b   1.000
_cell.length_c   1.000
_cell.angle_alpha   90.00
_cell.angle_beta   90.00
_cell.angle_gamma   90.00
#
_symmetry.space_group_name_H-M   'P 1'
#
loop_
_entity.id
_entity.type
_entity.pdbx_description
1 polymer ?
#
loop_
_entity_poly.entity_id
_entity_poly.type
_entity_poly.pdbx_seq_one_letter_code
_entity_poly.pdbx_strand_id
1 'polypeptide(L)'
;MDTSLLEAIQRYVQLEEARKPFLLCQLTKMLQFVLANLAPMRRYQIVDLIKGLVRNRVRVKQTEFQQYEILNRLSKALRESASNNYWNGYSAAICLSHDIDYEMGHAFVPNMAEINLDHGVKASFNFLTGWDYEIDHEVVSSLVEQGFEIGLHGHTHDIALGCRRRSRIEKDLRNSLDFITRYAVSGFRAPALSIGDNLLAVLSRLGFTYDSSFSGVDRYTGVVSFCLPFRFTAFGMWEIPLSIQDTYFFRDRNLSDTDALEEAISIMDAIVAMGGVAVINCHPCIVKNHLEFYRGVLSYIAKQNRVWNPCLIDLVLFLKNRSDANVQGHENWGCNTSLQ
;
A
#
# COMPACT_ATOMS: atom_id res chain seq x y z
N MET A 1 4.26 -19.96 7.50
CA MET A 1 4.76 -18.83 8.33
C MET A 1 4.52 -19.20 9.78
N ASP A 2 5.53 -19.11 10.63
CA ASP A 2 5.45 -19.50 12.04
C ASP A 2 4.37 -18.66 12.75
N THR A 3 3.52 -19.31 13.57
CA THR A 3 2.47 -18.65 14.36
C THR A 3 3.01 -17.56 15.27
N SER A 4 4.24 -17.73 15.80
CA SER A 4 4.93 -16.73 16.62
C SER A 4 5.25 -15.44 15.86
N LEU A 5 5.51 -15.54 14.55
CA LEU A 5 5.77 -14.40 13.67
C LEU A 5 4.47 -13.63 13.39
N LEU A 6 3.36 -14.33 13.15
CA LEU A 6 2.04 -13.70 12.97
C LEU A 6 1.60 -12.94 14.23
N GLU A 7 1.81 -13.49 15.40
CA GLU A 7 1.53 -12.82 16.68
C GLU A 7 2.41 -11.58 16.88
N ALA A 8 3.70 -11.65 16.51
CA ALA A 8 4.60 -10.50 16.58
C ALA A 8 4.16 -9.38 15.64
N ILE A 9 3.74 -9.71 14.42
CA ILE A 9 3.18 -8.78 13.45
C ILE A 9 1.90 -8.12 13.99
N GLN A 10 0.96 -8.90 14.50
CA GLN A 10 -0.28 -8.39 15.08
C GLN A 10 -0.01 -7.43 16.25
N ARG A 11 0.95 -7.76 17.13
CA ARG A 11 1.36 -6.88 18.24
C ARG A 11 1.99 -5.59 17.74
N TYR A 12 2.82 -5.66 16.70
CA TYR A 12 3.42 -4.47 16.11
C TYR A 12 2.36 -3.53 15.53
N VAL A 13 1.41 -4.06 14.76
CA VAL A 13 0.31 -3.28 14.17
C VAL A 13 -0.56 -2.66 15.26
N GLN A 14 -0.90 -3.40 16.32
CA GLN A 14 -1.66 -2.88 17.46
C GLN A 14 -0.92 -1.76 18.20
N LEU A 15 0.40 -1.85 18.34
CA LEU A 15 1.23 -0.81 18.95
C LEU A 15 1.30 0.45 18.09
N GLU A 16 1.37 0.32 16.76
CA GLU A 16 1.33 1.46 15.83
C GLU A 16 -0.05 2.14 15.82
N GLU A 17 -1.14 1.38 15.89
CA GLU A 17 -2.49 1.95 15.99
C GLU A 17 -2.73 2.67 17.33
N ALA A 18 -2.24 2.12 18.43
CA ALA A 18 -2.32 2.73 19.75
C ALA A 18 -1.50 4.05 19.86
N ARG A 19 -0.54 4.26 18.95
CA ARG A 19 0.28 5.48 18.87
C ARG A 19 -0.42 6.67 18.25
N LYS A 20 -1.54 6.51 17.57
CA LYS A 20 -2.31 7.65 17.05
C LYS A 20 -2.98 8.35 18.23
N PRO A 21 -2.44 9.50 18.75
CA PRO A 21 -3.02 10.11 19.95
C PRO A 21 -4.47 10.47 19.65
N PHE A 22 -5.37 10.18 20.58
CA PHE A 22 -6.79 10.55 20.51
C PHE A 22 -6.98 12.04 20.16
N LEU A 23 -6.08 12.89 20.66
CA LEU A 23 -6.02 14.31 20.34
C LEU A 23 -5.76 14.58 18.85
N LEU A 24 -4.91 13.79 18.20
CA LEU A 24 -4.61 13.92 16.77
C LEU A 24 -5.82 13.54 15.91
N CYS A 25 -6.56 12.50 16.29
CA CYS A 25 -7.83 12.14 15.65
C CYS A 25 -8.90 13.24 15.82
N GLN A 26 -8.97 13.90 16.97
CA GLN A 26 -9.92 14.99 17.20
C GLN A 26 -9.52 16.26 16.42
N LEU A 27 -8.24 16.62 16.43
CA LEU A 27 -7.71 17.73 15.63
C LEU A 27 -7.87 17.48 14.12
N THR A 28 -7.65 16.26 13.67
CA THR A 28 -7.88 15.88 12.27
C THR A 28 -9.36 16.00 11.88
N LYS A 29 -10.30 15.63 12.78
CA LYS A 29 -11.74 15.79 12.54
C LYS A 29 -12.18 17.26 12.47
N MET A 30 -11.68 18.10 13.37
CA MET A 30 -11.95 19.56 13.35
C MET A 30 -11.37 20.19 12.09
N LEU A 31 -10.14 19.82 11.74
CA LEU A 31 -9.47 20.32 10.57
C LEU A 31 -10.19 19.94 9.28
N GLN A 32 -10.72 18.72 9.20
CA GLN A 32 -11.48 18.24 8.05
C GLN A 32 -12.79 18.98 7.85
N PHE A 33 -13.47 19.36 8.95
CA PHE A 33 -14.66 20.20 8.85
C PHE A 33 -14.34 21.56 8.21
N VAL A 34 -13.21 22.15 8.57
CA VAL A 34 -12.72 23.41 7.96
C VAL A 34 -12.28 23.17 6.52
N LEU A 35 -11.55 22.07 6.25
CA LEU A 35 -11.02 21.76 4.93
C LEU A 35 -12.10 21.34 3.93
N ALA A 36 -13.23 20.76 4.38
CA ALA A 36 -14.33 20.33 3.52
C ALA A 36 -14.93 21.47 2.69
N ASN A 37 -14.79 22.72 3.17
CA ASN A 37 -15.32 23.93 2.52
C ASN A 37 -14.28 24.68 1.67
N LEU A 38 -13.06 24.13 1.50
CA LEU A 38 -12.00 24.76 0.73
C LEU A 38 -11.78 24.03 -0.60
N ALA A 39 -11.34 24.78 -1.61
CA ALA A 39 -10.93 24.20 -2.90
C ALA A 39 -9.81 23.17 -2.70
N PRO A 40 -9.76 22.08 -3.49
CA PRO A 40 -8.84 20.94 -3.30
C PRO A 40 -7.37 21.35 -3.09
N MET A 41 -6.83 22.20 -3.94
CA MET A 41 -5.43 22.68 -3.84
C MET A 41 -5.13 23.40 -2.51
N ARG A 42 -6.08 24.22 -1.99
CA ARG A 42 -5.90 24.89 -0.70
C ARG A 42 -5.97 23.96 0.49
N ARG A 43 -6.71 22.84 0.37
CA ARG A 43 -6.77 21.80 1.41
C ARG A 43 -5.40 21.21 1.67
N TYR A 44 -4.66 20.86 0.62
CA TYR A 44 -3.33 20.27 0.74
C TYR A 44 -2.31 21.23 1.36
N GLN A 45 -2.30 22.49 0.95
CA GLN A 45 -1.40 23.51 1.52
C GLN A 45 -1.59 23.67 3.03
N ILE A 46 -2.85 23.63 3.51
CA ILE A 46 -3.16 23.74 4.95
C ILE A 46 -2.78 22.44 5.69
N VAL A 47 -3.03 21.27 5.10
CA VAL A 47 -2.61 19.99 5.68
C VAL A 47 -1.09 19.92 5.82
N ASP A 48 -0.36 20.36 4.81
CA ASP A 48 1.11 20.35 4.82
C ASP A 48 1.68 21.36 5.83
N LEU A 49 1.05 22.53 5.96
CA LEU A 49 1.41 23.51 7.00
C LEU A 49 1.22 22.94 8.41
N ILE A 50 0.11 22.23 8.66
CA ILE A 50 -0.20 21.64 9.97
C ILE A 50 0.71 20.45 10.25
N LYS A 51 0.97 19.59 9.25
CA LYS A 51 1.98 18.53 9.37
C LYS A 51 3.35 19.08 9.76
N GLY A 52 3.76 20.22 9.16
CA GLY A 52 5.00 20.92 9.51
C GLY A 52 5.03 21.42 10.96
N LEU A 53 3.92 21.94 11.47
CA LEU A 53 3.80 22.43 12.86
C LEU A 53 3.78 21.29 13.90
N VAL A 54 3.17 20.14 13.58
CA VAL A 54 3.10 18.98 14.48
C VAL A 54 4.44 18.23 14.53
N ARG A 55 5.21 18.21 13.43
CA ARG A 55 6.51 17.54 13.31
C ARG A 55 7.51 17.91 14.39
N ASN A 56 7.48 19.13 14.91
CA ASN A 56 8.44 19.65 15.90
C ASN A 56 8.09 19.33 17.37
N ARG A 57 6.96 18.65 17.67
CA ARG A 57 6.48 18.51 19.07
C ARG A 57 6.30 17.08 19.59
N VAL A 58 6.41 16.05 18.74
CA VAL A 58 6.20 14.66 19.20
C VAL A 58 7.51 13.90 19.23
N ARG A 59 8.24 13.96 20.35
CA ARG A 59 9.30 12.98 20.69
C ARG A 59 8.66 11.84 21.49
N VAL A 60 8.59 10.65 20.90
CA VAL A 60 8.11 9.43 21.56
C VAL A 60 9.31 8.66 22.13
N LYS A 61 9.37 8.50 23.46
CA LYS A 61 10.54 7.99 24.18
C LYS A 61 10.42 6.56 24.73
N GLN A 62 9.35 5.79 24.54
CA GLN A 62 9.12 4.61 25.38
C GLN A 62 8.83 3.27 24.71
N THR A 63 8.78 3.18 23.40
CA THR A 63 8.47 1.93 22.67
C THR A 63 9.60 1.37 21.82
N GLU A 64 10.78 2.01 21.84
CA GLU A 64 11.92 1.68 20.97
C GLU A 64 12.45 0.25 21.20
N PHE A 65 12.53 -0.20 22.45
CA PHE A 65 13.14 -1.51 22.77
C PHE A 65 12.27 -2.69 22.32
N GLN A 66 10.96 -2.65 22.55
CA GLN A 66 10.06 -3.73 22.14
C GLN A 66 9.93 -3.80 20.61
N GLN A 67 9.94 -2.66 19.94
CA GLN A 67 9.95 -2.59 18.49
C GLN A 67 11.23 -3.17 17.90
N TYR A 68 12.38 -2.86 18.50
CA TYR A 68 13.68 -3.38 18.06
C TYR A 68 13.74 -4.92 18.14
N GLU A 69 13.17 -5.52 19.18
CA GLU A 69 13.11 -6.98 19.32
C GLU A 69 12.19 -7.62 18.27
N ILE A 70 11.03 -7.03 18.02
CA ILE A 70 10.10 -7.48 16.98
C ILE A 70 10.74 -7.36 15.59
N LEU A 71 11.40 -6.24 15.30
CA LEU A 71 12.10 -6.01 14.04
C LEU A 71 13.25 -7.00 13.83
N ASN A 72 14.00 -7.35 14.88
CA ASN A 72 15.06 -8.34 14.79
C ASN A 72 14.52 -9.75 14.48
N ARG A 73 13.42 -10.16 15.08
CA ARG A 73 12.76 -11.45 14.80
C ARG A 73 12.21 -11.47 13.36
N LEU A 74 11.60 -10.37 12.92
CA LEU A 74 11.12 -10.20 11.56
C LEU A 74 12.27 -10.25 10.54
N SER A 75 13.36 -9.55 10.80
CA SER A 75 14.55 -9.54 9.94
C SER A 75 15.22 -10.92 9.85
N LYS A 76 15.18 -11.71 10.91
CA LYS A 76 15.69 -13.10 10.89
C LYS A 76 14.80 -14.00 10.03
N ALA A 77 13.49 -13.96 10.24
CA ALA A 77 12.53 -14.75 9.47
C ALA A 77 12.54 -14.36 7.98
N LEU A 78 12.72 -13.07 7.66
CA LEU A 78 12.87 -12.57 6.30
C LEU A 78 14.13 -13.12 5.62
N ARG A 79 15.28 -13.11 6.32
CA ARG A 79 16.53 -13.68 5.78
C ARG A 79 16.40 -15.18 5.49
N GLU A 80 15.70 -15.91 6.35
CA GLU A 80 15.40 -17.33 6.13
C GLU A 80 14.46 -17.53 4.92
N SER A 81 13.49 -16.66 4.70
CA SER A 81 12.61 -16.66 3.52
C SER A 81 13.37 -16.30 2.23
N ALA A 82 14.28 -15.33 2.27
CA ALA A 82 15.06 -14.90 1.11
C ALA A 82 15.98 -16.01 0.56
N SER A 83 16.54 -16.84 1.45
CA SER A 83 17.40 -17.97 1.07
C SER A 83 16.65 -19.07 0.29
N ASN A 84 15.33 -19.14 0.42
CA ASN A 84 14.46 -20.19 -0.14
C ASN A 84 13.69 -19.77 -1.40
N ASN A 85 14.00 -18.63 -2.01
CA ASN A 85 13.27 -18.09 -3.16
C ASN A 85 11.73 -18.13 -2.94
N TYR A 86 11.29 -17.60 -1.80
CA TYR A 86 9.92 -17.73 -1.31
C TYR A 86 8.87 -17.14 -2.25
N TRP A 87 9.19 -16.03 -2.92
CA TRP A 87 8.25 -15.26 -3.71
C TRP A 87 8.13 -15.81 -5.13
N ASN A 88 7.29 -16.81 -5.34
CA ASN A 88 7.08 -17.43 -6.66
C ASN A 88 8.38 -17.86 -7.37
N GLY A 89 9.35 -18.35 -6.61
CA GLY A 89 10.68 -18.72 -7.11
C GLY A 89 11.72 -17.59 -7.09
N TYR A 90 11.35 -16.41 -6.61
CA TYR A 90 12.23 -15.24 -6.46
C TYR A 90 12.57 -14.98 -4.99
N SER A 91 13.67 -14.26 -4.75
CA SER A 91 14.14 -13.92 -3.39
C SER A 91 13.35 -12.80 -2.72
N ALA A 92 12.75 -11.91 -3.49
CA ALA A 92 11.95 -10.77 -3.04
C ALA A 92 10.89 -10.40 -4.08
N ALA A 93 10.00 -9.46 -3.78
CA ALA A 93 9.08 -8.89 -4.76
C ALA A 93 9.11 -7.36 -4.73
N ILE A 94 8.85 -6.73 -5.87
CA ILE A 94 8.63 -5.29 -6.01
C ILE A 94 7.32 -5.10 -6.76
N CYS A 95 6.35 -4.46 -6.13
CA CYS A 95 5.06 -4.08 -6.71
C CYS A 95 5.04 -2.59 -6.99
N LEU A 96 4.63 -2.19 -8.18
CA LEU A 96 4.40 -0.80 -8.54
C LEU A 96 2.90 -0.51 -8.50
N SER A 97 2.53 0.64 -7.95
CA SER A 97 1.14 1.09 -7.89
C SER A 97 1.03 2.59 -8.20
N HIS A 98 -0.16 3.02 -8.61
CA HIS A 98 -0.47 4.40 -8.99
C HIS A 98 -1.79 4.80 -8.36
N ASP A 99 -1.80 5.89 -7.58
CA ASP A 99 -3.01 6.49 -7.05
C ASP A 99 -3.40 7.68 -7.95
N ILE A 100 -4.60 7.61 -8.53
CA ILE A 100 -5.08 8.58 -9.53
C ILE A 100 -5.95 9.62 -8.81
N ASP A 101 -5.31 10.66 -8.26
CA ASP A 101 -5.95 11.63 -7.37
C ASP A 101 -6.73 12.73 -8.07
N TYR A 102 -6.31 13.15 -9.27
CA TYR A 102 -6.79 14.34 -9.96
C TYR A 102 -6.99 14.12 -11.45
N GLU A 103 -7.81 14.98 -12.08
CA GLU A 103 -8.04 15.01 -13.53
C GLU A 103 -6.73 15.01 -14.32
N MET A 104 -5.78 15.87 -13.93
CA MET A 104 -4.47 15.95 -14.61
C MET A 104 -3.66 14.64 -14.48
N GLY A 105 -3.86 13.87 -13.41
CA GLY A 105 -3.28 12.55 -13.23
C GLY A 105 -4.00 11.53 -14.09
N HIS A 106 -5.32 11.54 -14.10
CA HIS A 106 -6.15 10.67 -14.92
C HIS A 106 -5.83 10.82 -16.41
N ALA A 107 -5.71 12.05 -16.90
CA ALA A 107 -5.31 12.32 -18.29
C ALA A 107 -3.89 11.82 -18.64
N PHE A 108 -3.01 11.62 -17.65
CA PHE A 108 -1.65 11.12 -17.87
C PHE A 108 -1.52 9.59 -17.74
N VAL A 109 -2.58 8.87 -17.31
CA VAL A 109 -2.57 7.41 -17.15
C VAL A 109 -2.14 6.66 -18.41
N PRO A 110 -2.63 6.99 -19.62
CA PRO A 110 -2.18 6.29 -20.84
C PRO A 110 -0.67 6.39 -21.07
N ASN A 111 -0.07 7.57 -20.83
CA ASN A 111 1.38 7.75 -20.96
C ASN A 111 2.14 6.91 -19.93
N MET A 112 1.66 6.81 -18.69
CA MET A 112 2.28 5.95 -17.69
C MET A 112 2.21 4.47 -18.06
N ALA A 113 1.07 4.02 -18.58
CA ALA A 113 0.91 2.65 -19.07
C ALA A 113 1.91 2.34 -20.19
N GLU A 114 2.04 3.22 -21.18
CA GLU A 114 3.03 3.08 -22.26
C GLU A 114 4.47 2.97 -21.72
N ILE A 115 4.85 3.89 -20.81
CA ILE A 115 6.19 3.88 -20.20
C ILE A 115 6.42 2.58 -19.41
N ASN A 116 5.41 2.05 -18.71
CA ASN A 116 5.50 0.77 -18.00
C ASN A 116 5.70 -0.40 -18.97
N LEU A 117 4.95 -0.44 -20.07
CA LEU A 117 5.06 -1.47 -21.10
C LEU A 117 6.43 -1.46 -21.76
N ASP A 118 6.97 -0.28 -22.08
CA ASP A 118 8.32 -0.12 -22.64
C ASP A 118 9.42 -0.74 -21.76
N HIS A 119 9.19 -0.77 -20.43
CA HIS A 119 10.12 -1.36 -19.48
C HIS A 119 9.74 -2.79 -19.07
N GLY A 120 8.60 -3.32 -19.54
CA GLY A 120 8.09 -4.64 -19.14
C GLY A 120 7.71 -4.72 -17.65
N VAL A 121 7.32 -3.59 -17.02
CA VAL A 121 7.00 -3.50 -15.59
C VAL A 121 5.50 -3.50 -15.38
N LYS A 122 5.00 -4.47 -14.59
CA LYS A 122 3.59 -4.54 -14.18
C LYS A 122 3.27 -3.51 -13.10
N ALA A 123 2.02 -3.05 -13.05
CA ALA A 123 1.55 -2.09 -12.07
C ALA A 123 0.06 -2.26 -11.74
N SER A 124 -0.35 -1.72 -10.58
CA SER A 124 -1.74 -1.61 -10.13
C SER A 124 -2.17 -0.14 -10.17
N PHE A 125 -3.30 0.18 -10.81
CA PHE A 125 -3.84 1.53 -10.93
C PHE A 125 -5.07 1.68 -10.05
N ASN A 126 -5.00 2.54 -9.02
CA ASN A 126 -6.05 2.78 -8.04
C ASN A 126 -6.84 4.04 -8.39
N PHE A 127 -8.11 3.91 -8.74
CA PHE A 127 -8.96 5.01 -9.20
C PHE A 127 -9.88 5.54 -8.11
N LEU A 128 -10.14 6.86 -8.14
CA LEU A 128 -11.27 7.51 -7.49
C LEU A 128 -12.46 7.52 -8.44
N THR A 129 -13.66 7.20 -7.98
CA THR A 129 -14.83 7.03 -8.87
C THR A 129 -15.82 8.20 -8.87
N GLY A 130 -15.57 9.24 -8.08
CA GLY A 130 -16.48 10.38 -7.98
C GLY A 130 -15.86 11.58 -7.28
N TRP A 131 -14.71 12.02 -7.74
CA TRP A 131 -13.96 13.11 -7.10
C TRP A 131 -13.71 14.29 -8.07
N ASP A 132 -12.53 14.37 -8.66
CA ASP A 132 -12.04 15.49 -9.45
C ASP A 132 -12.20 15.25 -10.96
N TYR A 133 -12.51 14.03 -11.34
CA TYR A 133 -12.67 13.59 -12.73
C TYR A 133 -13.77 12.54 -12.87
N GLU A 134 -14.27 12.39 -14.08
CA GLU A 134 -15.10 11.26 -14.48
C GLU A 134 -14.20 10.14 -15.02
N ILE A 135 -14.56 8.88 -14.73
CA ILE A 135 -13.81 7.73 -15.20
C ILE A 135 -13.92 7.63 -16.73
N ASP A 136 -12.76 7.70 -17.40
CA ASP A 136 -12.68 7.28 -18.80
C ASP A 136 -12.60 5.75 -18.87
N HIS A 137 -13.71 5.15 -19.20
CA HIS A 137 -13.84 3.70 -19.28
C HIS A 137 -13.04 3.06 -20.42
N GLU A 138 -12.67 3.80 -21.46
CA GLU A 138 -11.81 3.30 -22.53
C GLU A 138 -10.38 3.16 -22.02
N VAL A 139 -9.91 4.17 -21.29
CA VAL A 139 -8.57 4.12 -20.63
C VAL A 139 -8.50 2.94 -19.66
N VAL A 140 -9.49 2.78 -18.77
CA VAL A 140 -9.47 1.68 -17.80
C VAL A 140 -9.55 0.31 -18.49
N SER A 141 -10.38 0.15 -19.52
CA SER A 141 -10.45 -1.11 -20.27
C SER A 141 -9.14 -1.43 -20.97
N SER A 142 -8.49 -0.43 -21.56
CA SER A 142 -7.16 -0.58 -22.17
C SER A 142 -6.11 -1.03 -21.17
N LEU A 143 -6.12 -0.52 -19.94
CA LEU A 143 -5.20 -0.98 -18.87
C LEU A 143 -5.41 -2.47 -18.57
N VAL A 144 -6.68 -2.92 -18.46
CA VAL A 144 -7.02 -4.33 -18.22
C VAL A 144 -6.50 -5.21 -19.36
N GLU A 145 -6.72 -4.81 -20.61
CA GLU A 145 -6.26 -5.54 -21.82
C GLU A 145 -4.73 -5.64 -21.87
N GLN A 146 -4.03 -4.62 -21.36
CA GLN A 146 -2.59 -4.58 -21.25
C GLN A 146 -2.04 -5.39 -20.06
N GLY A 147 -2.90 -5.97 -19.22
CA GLY A 147 -2.54 -6.82 -18.10
C GLY A 147 -2.16 -6.06 -16.83
N PHE A 148 -2.55 -4.79 -16.71
CA PHE A 148 -2.46 -4.02 -15.47
C PHE A 148 -3.63 -4.34 -14.52
N GLU A 149 -3.41 -4.21 -13.23
CA GLU A 149 -4.47 -4.34 -12.24
C GLU A 149 -5.21 -3.02 -12.05
N ILE A 150 -6.52 -3.12 -11.86
CA ILE A 150 -7.37 -2.00 -11.47
C ILE A 150 -7.74 -2.14 -9.99
N GLY A 151 -7.42 -1.12 -9.20
CA GLY A 151 -7.76 -0.99 -7.78
C GLY A 151 -8.69 0.19 -7.52
N LEU A 152 -9.23 0.25 -6.30
CA LEU A 152 -10.06 1.35 -5.85
C LEU A 152 -9.28 2.24 -4.86
N HIS A 153 -9.30 3.57 -5.10
CA HIS A 153 -8.75 4.59 -4.17
C HIS A 153 -9.85 5.29 -3.35
N GLY A 154 -11.07 4.78 -3.38
CA GLY A 154 -12.28 5.36 -2.80
C GLY A 154 -13.22 5.94 -3.85
N HIS A 155 -14.39 6.42 -3.40
CA HIS A 155 -15.27 7.18 -4.27
C HIS A 155 -14.83 8.64 -4.32
N THR A 156 -14.65 9.23 -3.14
CA THR A 156 -14.10 10.58 -2.98
C THR A 156 -12.74 10.49 -2.28
N HIS A 157 -11.87 11.48 -2.49
CA HIS A 157 -10.58 11.53 -1.81
C HIS A 157 -10.71 11.97 -0.34
N ASP A 158 -11.47 11.18 0.48
CA ASP A 158 -11.66 11.46 1.91
C ASP A 158 -10.42 11.02 2.71
N ILE A 159 -9.52 11.95 3.00
CA ILE A 159 -8.27 11.73 3.75
C ILE A 159 -8.47 11.21 5.19
N ALA A 160 -9.70 11.09 5.66
CA ALA A 160 -10.06 10.53 6.97
C ALA A 160 -10.96 9.31 6.87
N LEU A 161 -11.02 8.67 5.73
CA LEU A 161 -11.96 7.57 5.48
C LEU A 161 -11.91 6.51 6.58
N GLY A 162 -10.72 6.09 6.99
CA GLY A 162 -10.53 5.11 8.07
C GLY A 162 -11.05 5.54 9.45
N CYS A 163 -11.21 6.84 9.68
CA CYS A 163 -11.76 7.40 10.93
C CYS A 163 -13.29 7.60 10.88
N ARG A 164 -13.94 7.32 9.75
CA ARG A 164 -15.38 7.49 9.59
C ARG A 164 -16.16 6.36 10.27
N ARG A 165 -17.46 6.62 10.55
CA ARG A 165 -18.40 5.58 10.97
C ARG A 165 -18.71 4.66 9.79
N ARG A 166 -18.94 3.37 10.07
CA ARG A 166 -19.26 2.35 9.05
C ARG A 166 -20.31 2.79 8.05
N SER A 167 -21.43 3.35 8.51
CA SER A 167 -22.51 3.80 7.64
C SER A 167 -22.07 4.89 6.64
N ARG A 168 -21.14 5.75 7.03
CA ARG A 168 -20.59 6.77 6.13
C ARG A 168 -19.65 6.18 5.10
N ILE A 169 -18.79 5.25 5.53
CA ILE A 169 -17.88 4.52 4.63
C ILE A 169 -18.68 3.69 3.63
N GLU A 170 -19.71 2.95 4.10
CA GLU A 170 -20.59 2.15 3.23
C GLU A 170 -21.28 3.01 2.20
N LYS A 171 -21.80 4.17 2.61
CA LYS A 171 -22.47 5.11 1.69
C LYS A 171 -21.49 5.61 0.62
N ASP A 172 -20.26 5.93 1.00
CA ASP A 172 -19.22 6.41 0.08
C ASP A 172 -18.85 5.31 -0.93
N LEU A 173 -18.47 4.13 -0.45
CA LEU A 173 -18.00 3.04 -1.30
C LEU A 173 -19.10 2.37 -2.15
N ARG A 174 -20.39 2.45 -1.73
CA ARG A 174 -21.52 1.98 -2.56
C ARG A 174 -21.64 2.74 -3.89
N ASN A 175 -21.21 3.99 -3.93
CA ASN A 175 -21.20 4.76 -5.17
C ASN A 175 -20.16 4.25 -6.19
N SER A 176 -19.22 3.40 -5.74
CA SER A 176 -18.21 2.77 -6.59
C SER A 176 -18.57 1.36 -7.05
N LEU A 177 -19.76 0.83 -6.69
CA LEU A 177 -20.10 -0.58 -6.94
C LEU A 177 -20.11 -0.94 -8.43
N ASP A 178 -20.57 -0.05 -9.30
CA ASP A 178 -20.59 -0.28 -10.75
C ASP A 178 -19.15 -0.43 -11.28
N PHE A 179 -18.23 0.42 -10.82
CA PHE A 179 -16.81 0.35 -11.17
C PHE A 179 -16.18 -0.93 -10.64
N ILE A 180 -16.42 -1.27 -9.36
CA ILE A 180 -15.92 -2.50 -8.71
C ILE A 180 -16.36 -3.73 -9.48
N THR A 181 -17.64 -3.81 -9.83
CA THR A 181 -18.23 -4.95 -10.54
C THR A 181 -17.69 -5.04 -11.97
N ARG A 182 -17.67 -3.91 -12.68
CA ARG A 182 -17.26 -3.85 -14.09
C ARG A 182 -15.83 -4.31 -14.32
N TYR A 183 -14.91 -3.94 -13.41
CA TYR A 183 -13.48 -4.24 -13.53
C TYR A 183 -13.00 -5.31 -12.56
N ALA A 184 -13.90 -6.02 -11.88
CA ALA A 184 -13.60 -7.06 -10.90
C ALA A 184 -12.58 -6.60 -9.83
N VAL A 185 -12.73 -5.34 -9.37
CA VAL A 185 -11.81 -4.71 -8.42
C VAL A 185 -11.85 -5.44 -7.09
N SER A 186 -10.70 -5.85 -6.58
CA SER A 186 -10.57 -6.57 -5.31
C SER A 186 -9.50 -6.00 -4.40
N GLY A 187 -8.78 -4.98 -4.85
CA GLY A 187 -7.75 -4.27 -4.11
C GLY A 187 -8.17 -2.85 -3.72
N PHE A 188 -7.73 -2.41 -2.55
CA PHE A 188 -8.02 -1.07 -2.03
C PHE A 188 -6.76 -0.35 -1.59
N ARG A 189 -6.72 0.97 -1.83
CA ARG A 189 -5.77 1.91 -1.27
C ARG A 189 -6.55 3.09 -0.67
N ALA A 190 -6.40 3.34 0.62
CA ALA A 190 -7.10 4.44 1.28
C ALA A 190 -6.48 5.80 0.94
N PRO A 191 -7.28 6.83 0.61
CA PRO A 191 -6.80 8.20 0.50
C PRO A 191 -5.98 8.61 1.72
N ALA A 192 -4.80 9.21 1.48
CA ALA A 192 -3.85 9.61 2.52
C ALA A 192 -3.49 8.47 3.51
N LEU A 193 -3.57 7.21 3.08
CA LEU A 193 -3.31 6.01 3.89
C LEU A 193 -4.18 5.95 5.16
N SER A 194 -5.41 6.45 5.09
CA SER A 194 -6.33 6.52 6.22
C SER A 194 -7.01 5.19 6.49
N ILE A 195 -6.33 4.29 7.18
CA ILE A 195 -6.82 2.95 7.54
C ILE A 195 -7.49 2.96 8.92
N GLY A 196 -8.42 2.03 9.16
CA GLY A 196 -9.07 1.78 10.46
C GLY A 196 -10.07 0.63 10.41
N ASP A 197 -10.42 0.07 11.57
CA ASP A 197 -11.28 -1.12 11.70
C ASP A 197 -12.62 -1.00 10.99
N ASN A 198 -13.23 0.19 11.05
CA ASN A 198 -14.50 0.43 10.39
C ASN A 198 -14.37 0.32 8.87
N LEU A 199 -13.26 0.82 8.29
CA LEU A 199 -12.99 0.72 6.87
C LEU A 199 -12.73 -0.73 6.48
N LEU A 200 -11.83 -1.42 7.17
CA LEU A 200 -11.52 -2.83 6.91
C LEU A 200 -12.77 -3.73 6.99
N ALA A 201 -13.65 -3.48 7.98
CA ALA A 201 -14.90 -4.22 8.11
C ALA A 201 -15.88 -3.96 6.93
N VAL A 202 -15.87 -2.77 6.36
CA VAL A 202 -16.71 -2.44 5.18
C VAL A 202 -16.10 -3.06 3.93
N LEU A 203 -14.80 -2.93 3.73
CA LEU A 203 -14.07 -3.50 2.58
C LEU A 203 -14.25 -5.03 2.54
N SER A 204 -14.07 -5.71 3.68
CA SER A 204 -14.29 -7.16 3.80
C SER A 204 -15.71 -7.55 3.38
N ARG A 205 -16.75 -6.83 3.82
CA ARG A 205 -18.15 -7.09 3.42
C ARG A 205 -18.45 -6.82 1.94
N LEU A 206 -17.72 -5.89 1.32
CA LEU A 206 -17.80 -5.61 -0.10
C LEU A 206 -16.98 -6.58 -0.97
N GLY A 207 -16.29 -7.55 -0.35
CA GLY A 207 -15.54 -8.58 -1.05
C GLY A 207 -14.11 -8.21 -1.44
N PHE A 208 -13.57 -7.10 -0.91
CA PHE A 208 -12.17 -6.76 -1.12
C PHE A 208 -11.25 -7.83 -0.51
N THR A 209 -10.20 -8.18 -1.21
CA THR A 209 -9.28 -9.24 -0.81
C THR A 209 -8.02 -8.71 -0.13
N TYR A 210 -7.65 -7.46 -0.42
CA TYR A 210 -6.52 -6.80 0.21
C TYR A 210 -6.71 -5.30 0.33
N ASP A 211 -5.97 -4.72 1.27
CA ASP A 211 -5.68 -3.30 1.42
C ASP A 211 -4.17 -3.08 1.28
N SER A 212 -3.76 -1.91 0.83
CA SER A 212 -2.35 -1.52 0.75
C SER A 212 -2.17 -0.09 1.25
N SER A 213 -2.62 0.17 2.48
CA SER A 213 -2.64 1.51 3.08
C SER A 213 -1.75 1.64 4.31
N PHE A 214 -1.18 0.54 4.83
CA PHE A 214 -0.25 0.60 5.95
C PHE A 214 1.14 1.03 5.46
N SER A 215 1.73 2.07 6.06
CA SER A 215 3.08 2.51 5.72
C SER A 215 4.13 1.65 6.43
N GLY A 216 4.92 0.90 5.68
CA GLY A 216 5.99 0.05 6.18
C GLY A 216 7.36 0.73 6.26
N VAL A 217 7.46 1.99 5.82
CA VAL A 217 8.72 2.78 5.82
C VAL A 217 8.44 4.16 6.41
N ASP A 218 9.35 4.63 7.25
CA ASP A 218 9.30 6.01 7.74
C ASP A 218 9.63 6.98 6.60
N ARG A 219 8.66 7.82 6.25
CA ARG A 219 8.74 8.73 5.10
C ARG A 219 9.78 9.83 5.20
N TYR A 220 10.33 10.09 6.38
CA TYR A 220 11.33 11.13 6.61
C TYR A 220 12.75 10.59 6.65
N THR A 221 12.92 9.37 7.11
CA THR A 221 14.23 8.74 7.28
C THR A 221 14.51 7.63 6.30
N GLY A 222 13.51 7.14 5.56
CA GLY A 222 13.62 5.97 4.68
C GLY A 222 13.87 4.65 5.43
N VAL A 223 13.77 4.67 6.78
CA VAL A 223 13.98 3.46 7.58
C VAL A 223 12.85 2.48 7.37
N VAL A 224 13.18 1.28 6.89
CA VAL A 224 12.24 0.18 6.72
C VAL A 224 11.88 -0.38 8.08
N SER A 225 10.62 -0.20 8.49
CA SER A 225 10.07 -0.75 9.72
C SER A 225 9.33 -2.06 9.46
N PHE A 226 8.69 -2.20 8.29
CA PHE A 226 7.92 -3.40 7.94
C PHE A 226 7.75 -3.54 6.42
N CYS A 227 8.08 -4.70 5.86
CA CYS A 227 8.02 -4.96 4.42
C CYS A 227 7.48 -6.36 4.06
N LEU A 228 6.67 -6.95 4.93
CA LEU A 228 6.00 -8.23 4.66
C LEU A 228 4.50 -8.05 4.58
N PRO A 229 3.82 -8.66 3.61
CA PRO A 229 2.38 -8.82 3.64
C PRO A 229 1.93 -9.58 4.89
N PHE A 230 0.81 -9.17 5.47
CA PHE A 230 0.20 -9.84 6.60
C PHE A 230 -1.33 -9.89 6.45
N ARG A 231 -1.97 -10.75 7.25
CA ARG A 231 -3.41 -10.93 7.16
C ARG A 231 -4.11 -10.27 8.35
N PHE A 232 -5.07 -9.43 8.08
CA PHE A 232 -6.07 -9.00 9.06
C PHE A 232 -7.05 -10.15 9.31
N THR A 233 -6.73 -11.01 10.27
CA THR A 233 -7.50 -12.25 10.53
C THR A 233 -8.97 -11.97 10.82
N ALA A 234 -9.29 -10.89 11.55
CA ALA A 234 -10.65 -10.49 11.87
C ALA A 234 -11.50 -10.11 10.64
N PHE A 235 -10.85 -9.73 9.53
CA PHE A 235 -11.52 -9.28 8.32
C PHE A 235 -11.29 -10.22 7.13
N GLY A 236 -10.43 -11.21 7.26
CA GLY A 236 -10.09 -12.15 6.19
C GLY A 236 -9.32 -11.53 5.02
N MET A 237 -8.82 -10.31 5.17
CA MET A 237 -8.13 -9.52 4.14
C MET A 237 -6.61 -9.56 4.33
N TRP A 238 -5.87 -9.37 3.24
CA TRP A 238 -4.44 -9.14 3.28
C TRP A 238 -4.14 -7.65 3.38
N GLU A 239 -3.08 -7.31 4.11
CA GLU A 239 -2.41 -6.01 4.03
C GLU A 239 -1.09 -6.19 3.30
N ILE A 240 -0.85 -5.31 2.32
CA ILE A 240 0.41 -5.26 1.60
C ILE A 240 1.04 -3.89 1.89
N PRO A 241 2.00 -3.82 2.82
CA PRO A 241 2.53 -2.56 3.31
C PRO A 241 3.19 -1.74 2.21
N LEU A 242 2.83 -0.46 2.16
CA LEU A 242 3.42 0.52 1.26
C LEU A 242 4.81 0.91 1.75
N SER A 243 5.79 0.93 0.86
CA SER A 243 7.18 1.24 1.19
C SER A 243 7.59 2.64 0.74
N ILE A 244 7.24 3.04 -0.46
CA ILE A 244 7.71 4.27 -1.10
C ILE A 244 6.52 5.02 -1.72
N GLN A 245 6.48 6.34 -1.50
CA GLN A 245 5.60 7.25 -2.23
C GLN A 245 6.41 8.41 -2.82
N ASP A 246 6.12 8.76 -4.05
CA ASP A 246 6.69 9.93 -4.73
C ASP A 246 6.42 11.25 -3.98
N THR A 247 5.27 11.35 -3.29
CA THR A 247 4.94 12.49 -2.43
C THR A 247 5.96 12.72 -1.31
N TYR A 248 6.62 11.67 -0.80
CA TYR A 248 7.65 11.80 0.23
C TYR A 248 8.88 12.55 -0.27
N PHE A 249 9.22 12.34 -1.54
CA PHE A 249 10.37 12.95 -2.19
C PHE A 249 10.05 14.37 -2.68
N PHE A 250 9.01 14.50 -3.48
CA PHE A 250 8.76 15.74 -4.23
C PHE A 250 7.92 16.74 -3.46
N ARG A 251 6.91 16.31 -2.70
CA ARG A 251 6.04 17.22 -1.94
C ARG A 251 6.54 17.51 -0.54
N ASP A 252 6.97 16.48 0.18
CA ASP A 252 7.33 16.64 1.58
C ASP A 252 8.76 17.18 1.74
N ARG A 253 9.66 16.90 0.79
CA ARG A 253 11.09 17.16 0.89
C ARG A 253 11.69 17.96 -0.27
N ASN A 254 10.97 18.12 -1.37
CA ASN A 254 11.40 18.85 -2.56
C ASN A 254 12.76 18.39 -3.11
N LEU A 255 12.94 17.08 -3.26
CA LEU A 255 14.17 16.48 -3.79
C LEU A 255 14.24 16.67 -5.31
N SER A 256 15.44 16.60 -5.87
CA SER A 256 15.65 16.42 -7.30
C SER A 256 15.27 15.00 -7.73
N ASP A 257 15.05 14.79 -9.04
CA ASP A 257 14.77 13.44 -9.58
C ASP A 257 15.91 12.47 -9.27
N THR A 258 17.15 12.92 -9.33
CA THR A 258 18.34 12.10 -9.02
C THR A 258 18.38 11.70 -7.56
N ASP A 259 18.24 12.65 -6.62
CA ASP A 259 18.27 12.35 -5.18
C ASP A 259 17.11 11.43 -4.77
N ALA A 260 15.92 11.68 -5.34
CA ALA A 260 14.73 10.85 -5.11
C ALA A 260 14.93 9.42 -5.63
N LEU A 261 15.55 9.27 -6.80
CA LEU A 261 15.84 7.96 -7.38
C LEU A 261 16.87 7.19 -6.56
N GLU A 262 17.95 7.82 -6.15
CA GLU A 262 18.99 7.21 -5.30
C GLU A 262 18.39 6.70 -3.99
N GLU A 263 17.55 7.50 -3.35
CA GLU A 263 16.90 7.10 -2.10
C GLU A 263 15.87 5.98 -2.32
N ALA A 264 15.05 6.04 -3.37
CA ALA A 264 14.11 4.99 -3.71
C ALA A 264 14.82 3.65 -3.96
N ILE A 265 15.93 3.67 -4.69
CA ILE A 265 16.77 2.48 -4.94
C ILE A 265 17.33 1.96 -3.62
N SER A 266 17.87 2.82 -2.75
CA SER A 266 18.40 2.41 -1.45
C SER A 266 17.36 1.71 -0.57
N ILE A 267 16.12 2.21 -0.55
CA ILE A 267 15.01 1.58 0.18
C ILE A 267 14.66 0.22 -0.45
N MET A 268 14.56 0.15 -1.79
CA MET A 268 14.28 -1.11 -2.50
C MET A 268 15.37 -2.14 -2.24
N ASP A 269 16.65 -1.76 -2.32
CA ASP A 269 17.78 -2.64 -2.04
C ASP A 269 17.74 -3.20 -0.62
N ALA A 270 17.42 -2.36 0.37
CA ALA A 270 17.29 -2.79 1.76
C ALA A 270 16.16 -3.83 1.92
N ILE A 271 15.01 -3.63 1.27
CA ILE A 271 13.87 -4.55 1.32
C ILE A 271 14.20 -5.85 0.57
N VAL A 272 14.82 -5.76 -0.60
CA VAL A 272 15.24 -6.93 -1.39
C VAL A 272 16.26 -7.76 -0.63
N ALA A 273 17.25 -7.12 0.01
CA ALA A 273 18.25 -7.81 0.83
C ALA A 273 17.63 -8.54 2.03
N MET A 274 16.50 -8.04 2.55
CA MET A 274 15.73 -8.72 3.61
C MET A 274 14.81 -9.83 3.07
N GLY A 275 14.65 -9.98 1.76
CA GLY A 275 13.69 -10.91 1.17
C GLY A 275 12.23 -10.49 1.34
N GLY A 276 11.97 -9.20 1.43
CA GLY A 276 10.66 -8.60 1.62
C GLY A 276 9.91 -8.28 0.33
N VAL A 277 8.84 -7.51 0.48
CA VAL A 277 8.04 -6.93 -0.60
C VAL A 277 8.14 -5.42 -0.54
N ALA A 278 8.70 -4.80 -1.57
CA ALA A 278 8.68 -3.35 -1.74
C ALA A 278 7.43 -2.95 -2.54
N VAL A 279 6.62 -2.05 -2.00
CA VAL A 279 5.48 -1.46 -2.71
C VAL A 279 5.78 0.01 -2.96
N ILE A 280 5.78 0.39 -4.22
CA ILE A 280 6.04 1.77 -4.67
C ILE A 280 4.74 2.37 -5.15
N ASN A 281 4.42 3.56 -4.69
CA ASN A 281 3.29 4.34 -5.17
C ASN A 281 3.77 5.62 -5.88
N CYS A 282 3.37 5.78 -7.12
CA CYS A 282 3.67 6.94 -7.94
C CYS A 282 2.35 7.57 -8.43
N HIS A 283 2.15 8.86 -8.14
CA HIS A 283 0.94 9.57 -8.57
C HIS A 283 1.16 10.15 -9.98
N PRO A 284 0.30 9.85 -10.95
CA PRO A 284 0.48 10.36 -12.32
C PRO A 284 0.57 11.89 -12.40
N CYS A 285 -0.14 12.60 -11.51
CA CYS A 285 -0.08 14.07 -11.42
C CYS A 285 1.28 14.61 -10.95
N ILE A 286 2.10 13.80 -10.28
CA ILE A 286 3.48 14.12 -9.87
C ILE A 286 4.45 13.65 -10.94
N VAL A 287 4.37 12.38 -11.33
CA VAL A 287 5.27 11.71 -12.28
C VAL A 287 5.41 12.47 -13.60
N LYS A 288 4.34 13.07 -14.10
CA LYS A 288 4.41 13.87 -15.36
C LYS A 288 5.46 14.98 -15.35
N ASN A 289 5.85 15.47 -14.16
CA ASN A 289 6.90 16.47 -13.97
C ASN A 289 8.24 15.87 -13.51
N HIS A 290 8.27 14.54 -13.25
CA HIS A 290 9.41 13.80 -12.69
C HIS A 290 9.65 12.50 -13.48
N LEU A 291 9.68 12.61 -14.82
CA LEU A 291 9.81 11.46 -15.72
C LEU A 291 11.17 10.77 -15.61
N GLU A 292 12.22 11.52 -15.30
CA GLU A 292 13.56 10.96 -15.12
C GLU A 292 13.60 10.02 -13.91
N PHE A 293 13.06 10.45 -12.78
CA PHE A 293 12.85 9.60 -11.61
C PHE A 293 12.06 8.35 -11.96
N TYR A 294 10.90 8.52 -12.60
CA TYR A 294 9.99 7.41 -12.88
C TYR A 294 10.63 6.36 -13.81
N ARG A 295 11.24 6.79 -14.93
CA ARG A 295 11.96 5.89 -15.82
C ARG A 295 13.16 5.21 -15.14
N GLY A 296 13.81 5.91 -14.23
CA GLY A 296 14.88 5.35 -13.40
C GLY A 296 14.39 4.21 -12.49
N VAL A 297 13.25 4.39 -11.81
CA VAL A 297 12.59 3.35 -10.99
C VAL A 297 12.23 2.14 -11.85
N LEU A 298 11.58 2.35 -13.01
CA LEU A 298 11.21 1.23 -13.90
C LEU A 298 12.45 0.49 -14.43
N SER A 299 13.48 1.23 -14.83
CA SER A 299 14.75 0.64 -15.29
C SER A 299 15.43 -0.19 -14.20
N TYR A 300 15.35 0.27 -12.93
CA TYR A 300 15.85 -0.48 -11.80
C TYR A 300 15.07 -1.80 -11.64
N ILE A 301 13.73 -1.74 -11.60
CA ILE A 301 12.86 -2.93 -11.46
C ILE A 301 13.14 -3.93 -12.59
N ALA A 302 13.16 -3.49 -13.84
CA ALA A 302 13.35 -4.33 -15.02
C ALA A 302 14.69 -5.08 -15.03
N LYS A 303 15.74 -4.54 -14.39
CA LYS A 303 17.07 -5.16 -14.28
C LYS A 303 17.18 -6.23 -13.19
N GLN A 304 16.16 -6.40 -12.35
CA GLN A 304 16.20 -7.30 -11.19
C GLN A 304 15.86 -8.75 -11.59
N ASN A 305 16.88 -9.57 -11.86
CA ASN A 305 16.69 -10.97 -12.27
C ASN A 305 16.21 -11.92 -11.15
N ARG A 306 16.34 -11.53 -9.87
CA ARG A 306 16.01 -12.34 -8.70
C ARG A 306 14.80 -11.79 -7.92
N VAL A 307 14.14 -10.79 -8.47
CA VAL A 307 13.00 -10.12 -7.84
C VAL A 307 11.78 -10.30 -8.72
N TRP A 308 10.66 -10.71 -8.11
CA TRP A 308 9.39 -10.82 -8.79
C TRP A 308 8.73 -9.44 -8.89
N ASN A 309 8.23 -9.07 -10.06
CA ASN A 309 7.44 -7.86 -10.27
C ASN A 309 5.98 -8.23 -10.59
N PRO A 310 5.13 -8.52 -9.57
CA PRO A 310 3.70 -8.75 -9.75
C PRO A 310 2.89 -7.46 -9.65
N CYS A 311 1.65 -7.47 -10.16
CA CYS A 311 0.60 -6.60 -9.62
C CYS A 311 0.30 -6.98 -8.16
N LEU A 312 -0.35 -6.09 -7.41
CA LEU A 312 -0.70 -6.38 -6.01
C LEU A 312 -1.64 -7.57 -5.87
N ILE A 313 -2.59 -7.72 -6.80
CA ILE A 313 -3.50 -8.88 -6.82
C ILE A 313 -2.77 -10.20 -7.09
N ASP A 314 -1.78 -10.22 -8.00
CA ASP A 314 -0.99 -11.42 -8.28
C ASP A 314 -0.27 -11.91 -7.02
N LEU A 315 0.30 -10.98 -6.24
CA LEU A 315 0.94 -11.26 -4.96
C LEU A 315 -0.05 -11.86 -3.95
N VAL A 316 -1.27 -11.30 -3.85
CA VAL A 316 -2.31 -11.80 -2.95
C VAL A 316 -2.78 -13.19 -3.35
N LEU A 317 -2.99 -13.45 -4.64
CA LEU A 317 -3.36 -14.78 -5.14
C LEU A 317 -2.29 -15.82 -4.83
N PHE A 318 -1.01 -15.46 -5.01
CA PHE A 318 0.10 -16.31 -4.61
C PHE A 318 0.09 -16.64 -3.11
N LEU A 319 -0.14 -15.63 -2.24
CA LEU A 319 -0.21 -15.83 -0.79
C LEU A 319 -1.41 -16.68 -0.36
N LYS A 320 -2.57 -16.51 -1.00
CA LYS A 320 -3.77 -17.34 -0.75
C LYS A 320 -3.50 -18.79 -1.09
N ASN A 321 -2.99 -19.08 -2.30
CA ASN A 321 -2.72 -20.45 -2.74
C ASN A 321 -1.73 -21.17 -1.81
N ARG A 322 -0.73 -20.47 -1.27
CA ARG A 322 0.20 -21.06 -0.29
C ARG A 322 -0.44 -21.29 1.08
N SER A 323 -1.33 -20.42 1.52
CA SER A 323 -2.04 -20.59 2.79
C SER A 323 -2.94 -21.83 2.74
N ASP A 324 -3.67 -22.02 1.65
CA ASP A 324 -4.60 -23.12 1.45
C ASP A 324 -3.84 -24.48 1.32
N ALA A 325 -2.71 -24.49 0.64
CA ALA A 325 -1.85 -25.68 0.55
C ALA A 325 -1.29 -26.10 1.91
N ASN A 326 -0.95 -25.17 2.78
CA ASN A 326 -0.49 -25.49 4.15
C ASN A 326 -1.60 -26.04 5.03
N VAL A 327 -2.85 -25.59 4.89
CA VAL A 327 -4.00 -26.13 5.63
C VAL A 327 -4.28 -27.58 5.22
N GLN A 328 -4.28 -27.89 3.92
CA GLN A 328 -4.49 -29.24 3.42
C GLN A 328 -3.35 -30.21 3.79
N GLY A 329 -2.11 -29.72 3.89
CA GLY A 329 -0.95 -30.51 4.35
C GLY A 329 -1.05 -30.92 5.82
N HIS A 330 -1.67 -30.10 6.69
CA HIS A 330 -1.89 -30.44 8.10
C HIS A 330 -3.05 -31.40 8.33
N GLU A 331 -4.08 -31.41 7.50
CA GLU A 331 -5.18 -32.35 7.60
C GLU A 331 -4.77 -33.79 7.21
N ASN A 332 -3.77 -33.97 6.34
CA ASN A 332 -3.27 -35.28 5.94
C ASN A 332 -2.32 -35.94 6.97
N TRP A 333 -1.91 -35.24 8.04
CA TRP A 333 -1.07 -35.81 9.11
C TRP A 333 -1.90 -36.26 10.35
N GLY A 334 -3.23 -36.04 10.35
CA GLY A 334 -4.12 -36.30 11.46
C GLY A 334 -4.89 -37.62 11.42
N CYS A 335 -4.70 -38.49 10.41
CA CYS A 335 -5.47 -39.75 10.30
C CYS A 335 -4.58 -40.93 9.99
N ASN A 336 -3.68 -41.31 10.94
CA ASN A 336 -3.16 -42.69 11.02
C ASN A 336 -2.74 -43.01 12.45
N THR A 337 -3.73 -43.16 13.33
CA THR A 337 -3.64 -44.00 14.52
C THR A 337 -4.77 -45.00 14.46
N SER A 338 -4.66 -46.01 13.61
CA SER A 338 -5.37 -47.25 13.79
C SER A 338 -4.61 -48.06 14.84
N LEU A 339 -5.24 -48.16 16.00
CA LEU A 339 -4.96 -49.13 17.02
C LEU A 339 -4.93 -50.57 16.45
N GLN A 340 -3.84 -51.25 16.65
CA GLN A 340 -3.83 -52.68 16.92
C GLN A 340 -3.14 -52.95 18.24
#